data_f58544fcdf5e9498bfe84fca7e892695
#
_entry.id   f58544fcdf5e9498bfe84fca7e892695
#
_cell.length_a   1.000
_cell.length_b   1.000
_cell.length_c   1.000
_cell.angle_alpha   90.00
_cell.angle_beta   90.00
_cell.angle_gamma   90.00
#
_symmetry.space_group_name_H-M   'P 1'
#
loop_
_entity.id
_entity.type
_entity.pdbx_description
1 polymer ?
#
loop_
_entity_poly.entity_id
_entity_poly.type
_entity_poly.pdbx_seq_one_letter_code
_entity_poly.pdbx_strand_id
1 'polypeptide(L)'
;MKNMNLAQSLAIDSQLRLPGSAGRLLKQIRDIEQVAPLFRDAGLVKAVPKSTVINLRVSGIATKSCIDRALGGFIYASAAVRTDLLIEDNKVSTQGSDSVSELDDIDFEAQRKRLDLIEIRQAYQLVEKQLLSGESCDLILLDTPLFLARDMAPLDRNIRHKQEYENTLRAIEIFWQNNRAKLFPWNQKGVVLASILAERFSAIVSIAKQDLRSEKGRQQILLSDGFSEERMMNLADLNESLAGVGDLRFINGVLGNYSRTIAFRLSEKENRIEPSIEVQQGLIGFHYRSARGGQIKMVQLAGDEPDWETTGLDLVAARLMVLDMQSKANAMPLPQLLGYQQLGVLPKFTKFYRQSLHGALKNNDIETRWLSGLDEELNNGI
;
A
#
# COMPACT_ATOMS: atom_id res chain seq x y z
N MET A 1 -33.13 3.17 -39.14
CA MET A 1 -32.50 3.41 -37.84
C MET A 1 -31.13 4.04 -38.11
N LYS A 2 -30.88 5.29 -37.72
CA LYS A 2 -29.54 5.90 -37.86
C LYS A 2 -28.58 5.10 -36.95
N ASN A 3 -27.49 4.60 -37.50
CA ASN A 3 -26.42 3.99 -36.72
C ASN A 3 -25.87 5.02 -35.70
N MET A 4 -26.31 4.91 -34.47
CA MET A 4 -25.70 5.68 -33.37
C MET A 4 -24.26 5.21 -33.21
N ASN A 5 -23.32 6.14 -33.16
CA ASN A 5 -21.95 5.79 -32.82
C ASN A 5 -21.86 5.42 -31.34
N LEU A 6 -20.83 4.68 -30.97
CA LEU A 6 -20.62 4.17 -29.60
C LEU A 6 -20.68 5.31 -28.56
N ALA A 7 -20.10 6.48 -28.87
CA ALA A 7 -20.07 7.62 -27.94
C ALA A 7 -21.48 8.16 -27.65
N GLN A 8 -22.36 8.22 -28.67
CA GLN A 8 -23.75 8.64 -28.49
C GLN A 8 -24.55 7.62 -27.67
N SER A 9 -24.34 6.32 -27.92
CA SER A 9 -24.98 5.26 -27.16
C SER A 9 -24.56 5.32 -25.68
N LEU A 10 -23.26 5.44 -25.41
CA LEU A 10 -22.73 5.57 -24.04
C LEU A 10 -23.21 6.84 -23.32
N ALA A 11 -23.35 7.97 -24.04
CA ALA A 11 -23.87 9.19 -23.46
C ALA A 11 -25.34 9.02 -23.03
N ILE A 12 -26.17 8.41 -23.86
CA ILE A 12 -27.59 8.15 -23.55
C ILE A 12 -27.70 7.16 -22.38
N ASP A 13 -26.96 6.05 -22.42
CA ASP A 13 -26.94 5.05 -21.33
C ASP A 13 -26.50 5.68 -20.02
N SER A 14 -25.49 6.55 -20.06
CA SER A 14 -25.03 7.26 -18.86
C SER A 14 -26.11 8.15 -18.28
N GLN A 15 -26.81 8.91 -19.10
CA GLN A 15 -27.93 9.78 -18.65
C GLN A 15 -29.09 8.96 -18.07
N LEU A 16 -29.43 7.82 -18.66
CA LEU A 16 -30.50 6.97 -18.18
C LEU A 16 -30.16 6.30 -16.83
N ARG A 17 -28.89 5.90 -16.65
CA ARG A 17 -28.45 5.19 -15.44
C ARG A 17 -28.04 6.11 -14.30
N LEU A 18 -27.65 7.35 -14.61
CA LEU A 18 -27.15 8.31 -13.63
C LEU A 18 -28.10 8.54 -12.44
N PRO A 19 -29.42 8.77 -12.61
CA PRO A 19 -30.32 9.01 -11.47
C PRO A 19 -30.39 7.83 -10.52
N GLY A 20 -30.48 6.59 -11.05
CA GLY A 20 -30.52 5.38 -10.23
C GLY A 20 -29.20 5.12 -9.51
N SER A 21 -28.07 5.37 -10.16
CA SER A 21 -26.75 5.24 -9.55
C SER A 21 -26.51 6.30 -8.49
N ALA A 22 -26.87 7.55 -8.76
CA ALA A 22 -26.78 8.64 -7.80
C ALA A 22 -27.67 8.38 -6.58
N GLY A 23 -28.89 7.88 -6.78
CA GLY A 23 -29.82 7.55 -5.69
C GLY A 23 -29.26 6.46 -4.75
N ARG A 24 -28.68 5.39 -5.32
CA ARG A 24 -28.01 4.34 -4.51
C ARG A 24 -26.83 4.88 -3.72
N LEU A 25 -25.99 5.68 -4.38
CA LEU A 25 -24.82 6.28 -3.72
C LEU A 25 -25.21 7.24 -2.61
N LEU A 26 -26.20 8.11 -2.83
CA LEU A 26 -26.70 9.02 -1.84
C LEU A 26 -27.29 8.28 -0.63
N LYS A 27 -28.03 7.20 -0.87
CA LYS A 27 -28.55 6.37 0.23
C LYS A 27 -27.40 5.85 1.08
N GLN A 28 -26.39 5.20 0.48
CA GLN A 28 -25.23 4.69 1.20
C GLN A 28 -24.47 5.78 1.97
N ILE A 29 -24.32 6.97 1.39
CA ILE A 29 -23.67 8.09 2.08
C ILE A 29 -24.47 8.48 3.32
N ARG A 30 -25.79 8.62 3.20
CA ARG A 30 -26.68 8.96 4.35
C ARG A 30 -26.63 7.88 5.43
N ASP A 31 -26.65 6.60 5.04
CA ASP A 31 -26.56 5.49 5.98
C ASP A 31 -25.22 5.56 6.77
N ILE A 32 -24.11 5.88 6.09
CA ILE A 32 -22.81 6.09 6.75
C ILE A 32 -22.82 7.32 7.66
N GLU A 33 -23.36 8.46 7.18
CA GLU A 33 -23.42 9.69 7.97
C GLU A 33 -24.23 9.51 9.26
N GLN A 34 -25.26 8.67 9.24
CA GLN A 34 -26.05 8.34 10.44
C GLN A 34 -25.27 7.50 11.45
N VAL A 35 -24.44 6.55 10.99
CA VAL A 35 -23.69 5.64 11.87
C VAL A 35 -22.31 6.18 12.27
N ALA A 36 -21.73 7.09 11.49
CA ALA A 36 -20.40 7.61 11.72
C ALA A 36 -20.18 8.23 13.12
N PRO A 37 -21.12 9.00 13.70
CA PRO A 37 -20.99 9.48 15.06
C PRO A 37 -20.83 8.34 16.08
N LEU A 38 -21.62 7.28 15.95
CA LEU A 38 -21.57 6.13 16.87
C LEU A 38 -20.21 5.44 16.87
N PHE A 39 -19.56 5.34 15.70
CA PHE A 39 -18.20 4.80 15.60
C PHE A 39 -17.16 5.71 16.28
N ARG A 40 -17.33 7.02 16.18
CA ARG A 40 -16.45 7.99 16.86
C ARG A 40 -16.66 7.95 18.37
N ASP A 41 -17.90 7.95 18.82
CA ASP A 41 -18.27 7.90 20.24
C ASP A 41 -17.81 6.59 20.89
N ALA A 42 -17.86 5.49 20.14
CA ALA A 42 -17.32 4.21 20.58
C ALA A 42 -15.77 4.17 20.64
N GLY A 43 -15.10 5.20 20.15
CA GLY A 43 -13.64 5.31 20.20
C GLY A 43 -12.90 4.54 19.10
N LEU A 44 -13.59 4.10 18.02
CA LEU A 44 -12.96 3.49 16.85
C LEU A 44 -12.16 4.49 16.01
N VAL A 45 -12.43 5.77 16.19
CA VAL A 45 -11.71 6.87 15.54
C VAL A 45 -11.15 7.78 16.60
N LYS A 46 -9.86 8.05 16.51
CA LYS A 46 -9.10 8.89 17.44
C LYS A 46 -8.57 10.13 16.73
N ALA A 47 -8.69 11.28 17.38
CA ALA A 47 -7.94 12.47 16.96
C ALA A 47 -6.45 12.26 17.28
N VAL A 48 -5.60 12.57 16.33
CA VAL A 48 -4.16 12.49 16.52
C VAL A 48 -3.65 13.82 17.09
N PRO A 49 -2.81 13.82 18.15
CA PRO A 49 -2.25 15.03 18.69
C PRO A 49 -1.44 15.79 17.63
N LYS A 50 -1.74 17.07 17.41
CA LYS A 50 -0.98 17.90 16.48
C LYS A 50 0.35 18.31 17.14
N SER A 51 1.45 17.90 16.55
CA SER A 51 2.75 18.43 16.93
C SER A 51 2.99 19.78 16.25
N THR A 52 3.43 20.76 17.02
CA THR A 52 3.76 22.10 16.51
C THR A 52 5.16 22.16 15.92
N VAL A 53 6.07 21.34 16.42
CA VAL A 53 7.47 21.24 15.96
C VAL A 53 7.82 19.78 15.80
N ILE A 54 8.35 19.42 14.66
CA ILE A 54 8.80 18.06 14.37
C ILE A 54 10.25 18.10 13.96
N ASN A 55 11.06 17.31 14.67
CA ASN A 55 12.41 16.92 14.30
C ASN A 55 12.35 15.44 13.96
N LEU A 56 12.63 15.09 12.71
CA LEU A 56 12.44 13.74 12.20
C LEU A 56 13.45 13.44 11.11
N ARG A 57 14.14 12.31 11.24
CA ARG A 57 14.90 11.70 10.16
C ARG A 57 14.10 10.56 9.56
N VAL A 58 13.76 10.67 8.31
CA VAL A 58 12.88 9.71 7.64
C VAL A 58 13.43 9.29 6.30
N SER A 59 13.36 7.99 6.03
CA SER A 59 13.64 7.39 4.73
C SER A 59 12.34 6.90 4.12
N GLY A 60 12.01 7.32 2.90
CA GLY A 60 10.87 6.82 2.15
C GLY A 60 11.32 6.01 0.94
N ILE A 61 10.77 4.83 0.80
CA ILE A 61 11.04 3.94 -0.31
C ILE A 61 9.80 3.90 -1.19
N ALA A 62 10.00 4.20 -2.47
CA ALA A 62 8.99 4.11 -3.53
C ALA A 62 9.42 3.04 -4.53
N THR A 63 8.46 2.25 -5.01
CA THR A 63 8.68 1.18 -5.98
C THR A 63 7.83 1.37 -7.23
N LYS A 64 8.31 0.91 -8.36
CA LYS A 64 7.55 0.94 -9.61
C LYS A 64 8.10 -0.06 -10.60
N SER A 65 7.18 -0.71 -11.33
CA SER A 65 7.50 -1.53 -12.49
C SER A 65 6.80 -1.02 -13.74
N CYS A 66 7.44 -1.22 -14.88
CA CYS A 66 6.89 -0.97 -16.20
C CYS A 66 7.11 -2.19 -17.08
N ILE A 67 6.12 -2.52 -17.91
CA ILE A 67 6.15 -3.61 -18.87
C ILE A 67 6.01 -3.03 -20.27
N ASP A 68 6.75 -3.56 -21.21
CA ASP A 68 6.58 -3.27 -22.65
C ASP A 68 6.62 -4.56 -23.47
N ARG A 69 5.93 -4.60 -24.62
CA ARG A 69 5.99 -5.74 -25.54
C ARG A 69 7.31 -5.70 -26.30
N ALA A 70 7.97 -6.83 -26.43
CA ALA A 70 9.21 -6.97 -27.18
C ALA A 70 9.34 -8.39 -27.73
N LEU A 71 9.72 -8.53 -29.00
CA LEU A 71 10.18 -9.79 -29.62
C LEU A 71 9.21 -11.00 -29.39
N GLY A 72 7.90 -10.77 -29.49
CA GLY A 72 6.91 -11.80 -29.26
C GLY A 72 6.63 -12.14 -27.79
N GLY A 73 7.24 -11.40 -26.86
CA GLY A 73 7.08 -11.54 -25.41
C GLY A 73 6.93 -10.18 -24.73
N PHE A 74 7.43 -10.08 -23.51
CA PHE A 74 7.46 -8.85 -22.72
C PHE A 74 8.82 -8.66 -22.09
N ILE A 75 9.20 -7.42 -21.94
CA ILE A 75 10.30 -6.97 -21.11
C ILE A 75 9.75 -6.13 -19.97
N TYR A 76 10.45 -6.09 -18.87
CA TYR A 76 10.09 -5.22 -17.75
C TYR A 76 11.31 -4.41 -17.26
N ALA A 77 11.00 -3.29 -16.64
CA ALA A 77 11.90 -2.56 -15.79
C ALA A 77 11.23 -2.40 -14.43
N SER A 78 11.90 -2.81 -13.38
CA SER A 78 11.48 -2.60 -12.00
C SER A 78 12.54 -1.83 -11.26
N ALA A 79 12.14 -0.89 -10.42
CA ALA A 79 13.07 -0.15 -9.58
C ALA A 79 12.43 0.28 -8.27
N ALA A 80 13.25 0.36 -7.23
CA ALA A 80 12.95 1.01 -5.98
C ALA A 80 13.92 2.18 -5.76
N VAL A 81 13.40 3.28 -5.20
CA VAL A 81 14.18 4.47 -4.84
C VAL A 81 13.93 4.79 -3.38
N ARG A 82 15.00 4.92 -2.61
CA ARG A 82 15.00 5.46 -1.26
C ARG A 82 15.32 6.95 -1.30
N THR A 83 14.58 7.76 -0.59
CA THR A 83 14.85 9.19 -0.40
C THR A 83 14.91 9.49 1.10
N ASP A 84 16.03 10.05 1.53
CA ASP A 84 16.31 10.36 2.93
C ASP A 84 16.08 11.85 3.18
N LEU A 85 15.24 12.17 4.18
CA LEU A 85 14.89 13.53 4.55
C LEU A 85 15.21 13.79 6.02
N LEU A 86 15.68 14.99 6.29
CA LEU A 86 15.77 15.56 7.62
C LEU A 86 14.76 16.70 7.74
N ILE A 87 13.93 16.63 8.76
CA ILE A 87 13.00 17.70 9.13
C ILE A 87 13.50 18.28 10.44
N GLU A 88 13.86 19.55 10.45
CA GLU A 88 14.26 20.30 11.63
C GLU A 88 13.47 21.60 11.67
N ASP A 89 12.81 21.88 12.79
CA ASP A 89 11.97 23.07 12.96
C ASP A 89 10.97 23.26 11.81
N ASN A 90 10.35 22.17 11.34
CA ASN A 90 9.45 22.12 10.20
C ASN A 90 10.09 22.47 8.83
N LYS A 91 11.40 22.61 8.75
CA LYS A 91 12.13 22.77 7.48
C LYS A 91 12.58 21.40 6.98
N VAL A 92 12.32 21.14 5.72
CA VAL A 92 12.67 19.87 5.07
C VAL A 92 13.95 20.04 4.28
N SER A 93 14.91 19.14 4.49
CA SER A 93 16.12 19.02 3.68
C SER A 93 16.30 17.58 3.20
N THR A 94 16.67 17.40 1.94
CA THR A 94 17.03 16.10 1.39
C THR A 94 18.47 15.78 1.76
N GLN A 95 18.68 14.62 2.38
CA GLN A 95 20.01 14.18 2.83
C GLN A 95 20.67 13.24 1.82
N GLY A 96 19.88 12.39 1.15
CA GLY A 96 20.41 11.42 0.22
C GLY A 96 19.33 10.71 -0.60
N SER A 97 19.79 9.91 -1.54
CA SER A 97 18.95 9.00 -2.30
C SER A 97 19.78 7.78 -2.71
N ASP A 98 19.19 6.60 -2.69
CA ASP A 98 19.76 5.34 -3.19
C ASP A 98 18.71 4.62 -4.02
N SER A 99 19.15 3.72 -4.89
CA SER A 99 18.23 2.98 -5.76
C SER A 99 18.73 1.58 -6.05
N VAL A 100 17.77 0.70 -6.36
CA VAL A 100 18.01 -0.60 -6.96
C VAL A 100 17.09 -0.75 -8.15
N SER A 101 17.56 -1.45 -9.20
CA SER A 101 16.77 -1.66 -10.41
C SER A 101 17.08 -3.02 -11.03
N GLU A 102 16.10 -3.52 -11.79
CA GLU A 102 16.19 -4.78 -12.54
C GLU A 102 15.51 -4.59 -13.89
N LEU A 103 16.14 -5.14 -14.93
CA LEU A 103 15.60 -5.16 -16.29
C LEU A 103 15.78 -6.56 -16.82
N ASP A 104 14.68 -7.19 -17.28
CA ASP A 104 14.74 -8.53 -17.86
C ASP A 104 13.50 -8.79 -18.73
N ASP A 105 13.42 -9.99 -19.34
CA ASP A 105 12.20 -10.48 -19.97
C ASP A 105 11.23 -11.08 -18.94
N ILE A 106 9.95 -11.05 -19.27
CA ILE A 106 8.89 -11.67 -18.45
C ILE A 106 7.82 -12.27 -19.36
N ASP A 107 7.40 -13.49 -19.05
CA ASP A 107 6.30 -14.15 -19.72
C ASP A 107 4.93 -13.77 -19.14
N PHE A 108 3.87 -14.39 -19.68
CA PHE A 108 2.49 -14.14 -19.26
C PHE A 108 2.10 -14.74 -17.90
N GLU A 109 2.94 -15.62 -17.33
CA GLU A 109 2.59 -16.32 -16.10
C GLU A 109 2.56 -15.37 -14.90
N ALA A 110 1.36 -15.07 -14.41
CA ALA A 110 1.12 -14.23 -13.23
C ALA A 110 1.95 -12.93 -13.21
N GLN A 111 2.15 -12.32 -14.38
CA GLN A 111 3.09 -11.25 -14.66
C GLN A 111 3.04 -10.12 -13.62
N ARG A 112 1.84 -9.60 -13.34
CA ARG A 112 1.69 -8.50 -12.38
C ARG A 112 2.10 -8.90 -10.96
N LYS A 113 1.66 -10.09 -10.51
CA LYS A 113 2.02 -10.58 -9.18
C LYS A 113 3.52 -10.82 -9.01
N ARG A 114 4.20 -11.31 -10.07
CA ARG A 114 5.65 -11.49 -10.06
C ARG A 114 6.37 -10.15 -9.95
N LEU A 115 5.91 -9.12 -10.64
CA LEU A 115 6.47 -7.78 -10.51
C LEU A 115 6.23 -7.19 -9.12
N ASP A 116 5.05 -7.36 -8.54
CA ASP A 116 4.77 -6.95 -7.17
C ASP A 116 5.73 -7.62 -6.16
N LEU A 117 6.08 -8.91 -6.39
CA LEU A 117 7.08 -9.63 -5.58
C LEU A 117 8.51 -9.07 -5.75
N ILE A 118 8.89 -8.72 -6.97
CA ILE A 118 10.18 -8.07 -7.26
C ILE A 118 10.25 -6.71 -6.56
N GLU A 119 9.21 -5.89 -6.66
CA GLU A 119 9.12 -4.59 -5.98
C GLU A 119 9.30 -4.74 -4.47
N ILE A 120 8.66 -5.72 -3.85
CA ILE A 120 8.83 -6.01 -2.41
C ILE A 120 10.29 -6.35 -2.08
N ARG A 121 10.95 -7.23 -2.84
CA ARG A 121 12.36 -7.57 -2.62
C ARG A 121 13.27 -6.36 -2.71
N GLN A 122 13.07 -5.53 -3.74
CA GLN A 122 13.85 -4.30 -3.94
C GLN A 122 13.63 -3.30 -2.80
N ALA A 123 12.39 -3.18 -2.30
CA ALA A 123 12.10 -2.35 -1.14
C ALA A 123 12.87 -2.82 0.11
N TYR A 124 12.84 -4.12 0.41
CA TYR A 124 13.58 -4.69 1.53
C TYR A 124 15.10 -4.55 1.41
N GLN A 125 15.66 -4.65 0.21
CA GLN A 125 17.08 -4.38 -0.04
C GLN A 125 17.48 -2.95 0.34
N LEU A 126 16.63 -1.97 0.01
CA LEU A 126 16.89 -0.57 0.38
C LEU A 126 16.71 -0.31 1.88
N VAL A 127 15.75 -0.98 2.55
CA VAL A 127 15.65 -0.93 4.01
C VAL A 127 16.92 -1.47 4.66
N GLU A 128 17.40 -2.62 4.21
CA GLU A 128 18.61 -3.24 4.75
C GLU A 128 19.84 -2.34 4.56
N LYS A 129 20.00 -1.75 3.39
CA LYS A 129 21.06 -0.75 3.12
C LYS A 129 20.98 0.44 4.09
N GLN A 130 19.77 0.95 4.38
CA GLN A 130 19.58 2.03 5.35
C GLN A 130 19.99 1.62 6.77
N LEU A 131 19.59 0.42 7.20
CA LEU A 131 19.93 -0.09 8.53
C LEU A 131 21.43 -0.44 8.68
N LEU A 132 22.14 -0.66 7.57
CA LEU A 132 23.58 -0.94 7.55
C LEU A 132 24.41 0.34 7.39
N SER A 133 23.86 1.45 6.91
CA SER A 133 24.61 2.70 6.70
C SER A 133 25.15 3.31 8.00
N GLY A 134 24.56 2.95 9.14
CA GLY A 134 24.89 3.54 10.43
C GLY A 134 24.32 4.96 10.63
N GLU A 135 23.65 5.52 9.63
CA GLU A 135 22.99 6.81 9.73
C GLU A 135 21.74 6.70 10.62
N SER A 136 21.56 7.65 11.52
CA SER A 136 20.38 7.66 12.38
C SER A 136 19.12 7.93 11.55
N CYS A 137 18.10 7.09 11.76
CA CYS A 137 16.80 7.22 11.14
C CYS A 137 15.72 6.94 12.19
N ASP A 138 14.63 7.69 12.19
CA ASP A 138 13.52 7.50 13.13
C ASP A 138 12.38 6.69 12.52
N LEU A 139 12.24 6.76 11.19
CA LEU A 139 11.11 6.17 10.48
C LEU A 139 11.52 5.78 9.05
N ILE A 140 11.28 4.53 8.67
CA ILE A 140 11.41 4.04 7.30
C ILE A 140 10.03 3.72 6.77
N LEU A 141 9.69 4.24 5.59
CA LEU A 141 8.40 4.07 4.94
C LEU A 141 8.53 3.22 3.67
N LEU A 142 7.69 2.21 3.54
CA LEU A 142 7.52 1.40 2.34
C LEU A 142 6.18 1.74 1.66
N ASP A 143 6.11 1.61 0.35
CA ASP A 143 4.87 1.61 -0.44
C ASP A 143 4.40 0.19 -0.81
N THR A 144 5.15 -0.81 -0.40
CA THR A 144 4.83 -2.23 -0.55
C THR A 144 4.39 -2.82 0.79
N PRO A 145 3.60 -3.92 0.81
CA PRO A 145 3.22 -4.58 2.05
C PRO A 145 4.45 -5.11 2.81
N LEU A 146 4.40 -5.08 4.15
CA LEU A 146 5.47 -5.64 4.99
C LEU A 146 5.59 -7.15 4.84
N PHE A 147 4.49 -7.85 4.60
CA PHE A 147 4.45 -9.30 4.47
C PHE A 147 3.58 -9.70 3.28
N LEU A 148 3.82 -10.90 2.74
CA LEU A 148 3.10 -11.39 1.58
C LEU A 148 1.64 -11.68 1.92
N ALA A 149 0.73 -11.04 1.20
CA ALA A 149 -0.70 -11.31 1.36
C ALA A 149 -1.09 -12.62 0.69
N ARG A 150 -2.16 -13.27 1.18
CA ARG A 150 -2.64 -14.56 0.65
C ARG A 150 -2.95 -14.52 -0.85
N ASP A 151 -3.44 -13.41 -1.35
CA ASP A 151 -3.76 -13.24 -2.77
C ASP A 151 -2.52 -13.18 -3.67
N MET A 152 -1.33 -13.03 -3.10
CA MET A 152 -0.05 -13.12 -3.81
C MET A 152 0.44 -14.57 -3.96
N ALA A 153 -0.14 -15.51 -3.23
CA ALA A 153 0.26 -16.92 -3.30
C ALA A 153 0.08 -17.49 -4.71
N PRO A 154 1.05 -18.32 -5.16
CA PRO A 154 1.00 -18.94 -6.48
C PRO A 154 -0.07 -20.02 -6.56
N LEU A 155 -0.58 -20.25 -7.78
CA LEU A 155 -1.31 -21.46 -8.10
C LEU A 155 -0.31 -22.58 -8.40
N ASP A 156 -0.64 -23.84 -8.08
CA ASP A 156 0.25 -25.00 -8.25
C ASP A 156 0.85 -25.14 -9.66
N ARG A 157 0.11 -24.73 -10.70
CA ARG A 157 0.54 -24.77 -12.10
C ARG A 157 1.51 -23.66 -12.49
N ASN A 158 1.69 -22.63 -11.64
CA ASN A 158 2.45 -21.43 -11.96
C ASN A 158 3.87 -21.56 -11.38
N ILE A 159 4.76 -22.23 -12.10
CA ILE A 159 6.11 -22.58 -11.62
C ILE A 159 6.98 -21.34 -11.40
N ARG A 160 6.98 -20.39 -12.35
CA ARG A 160 7.79 -19.17 -12.25
C ARG A 160 7.27 -18.24 -11.17
N HIS A 161 5.95 -18.12 -11.01
CA HIS A 161 5.34 -17.36 -9.93
C HIS A 161 5.69 -17.99 -8.56
N LYS A 162 5.68 -19.32 -8.46
CA LYS A 162 6.08 -20.02 -7.24
C LYS A 162 7.53 -19.74 -6.87
N GLN A 163 8.43 -19.77 -7.83
CA GLN A 163 9.84 -19.45 -7.63
C GLN A 163 10.05 -18.01 -7.14
N GLU A 164 9.38 -17.03 -7.77
CA GLU A 164 9.43 -15.63 -7.33
C GLU A 164 8.86 -15.43 -5.94
N TYR A 165 7.76 -16.12 -5.63
CA TYR A 165 7.14 -16.09 -4.31
C TYR A 165 8.08 -16.63 -3.22
N GLU A 166 8.68 -17.80 -3.45
CA GLU A 166 9.65 -18.43 -2.52
C GLU A 166 10.90 -17.57 -2.33
N ASN A 167 11.43 -16.98 -3.39
CA ASN A 167 12.57 -16.06 -3.34
C ASN A 167 12.24 -14.82 -2.49
N THR A 168 11.05 -14.26 -2.67
CA THR A 168 10.62 -13.06 -1.93
C THR A 168 10.35 -13.40 -0.47
N LEU A 169 9.68 -14.52 -0.19
CA LEU A 169 9.43 -14.99 1.17
C LEU A 169 10.76 -15.17 1.92
N ARG A 170 11.73 -15.87 1.30
CA ARG A 170 13.06 -16.06 1.89
C ARG A 170 13.79 -14.74 2.15
N ALA A 171 13.70 -13.78 1.24
CA ALA A 171 14.32 -12.46 1.43
C ALA A 171 13.70 -11.72 2.62
N ILE A 172 12.38 -11.77 2.78
CA ILE A 172 11.68 -11.19 3.94
C ILE A 172 12.11 -11.88 5.23
N GLU A 173 12.16 -13.22 5.26
CA GLU A 173 12.55 -13.99 6.44
C GLU A 173 13.98 -13.65 6.87
N ILE A 174 14.92 -13.65 5.95
CA ILE A 174 16.32 -13.30 6.22
C ILE A 174 16.43 -11.88 6.76
N PHE A 175 15.71 -10.93 6.14
CA PHE A 175 15.70 -9.55 6.60
C PHE A 175 15.26 -9.44 8.06
N TRP A 176 14.13 -10.05 8.43
CA TRP A 176 13.59 -10.00 9.79
C TRP A 176 14.47 -10.72 10.79
N GLN A 177 15.06 -11.86 10.43
CA GLN A 177 16.01 -12.57 11.28
C GLN A 177 17.22 -11.69 11.63
N ASN A 178 17.77 -10.96 10.66
CA ASN A 178 18.97 -10.16 10.82
C ASN A 178 18.72 -8.78 11.44
N ASN A 179 17.55 -8.21 11.27
CA ASN A 179 17.31 -6.80 11.57
C ASN A 179 16.24 -6.55 12.63
N ARG A 180 15.49 -7.55 13.08
CA ARG A 180 14.45 -7.40 14.10
C ARG A 180 14.92 -6.59 15.32
N ALA A 181 16.09 -6.93 15.86
CA ALA A 181 16.64 -6.27 17.04
C ALA A 181 17.02 -4.79 16.83
N LYS A 182 17.07 -4.30 15.59
CA LYS A 182 17.32 -2.89 15.25
C LYS A 182 16.04 -2.10 15.10
N LEU A 183 14.89 -2.77 15.01
CA LEU A 183 13.60 -2.18 14.70
C LEU A 183 12.72 -2.07 15.94
N PHE A 184 11.96 -0.99 16.05
CA PHE A 184 10.88 -0.88 17.03
C PHE A 184 9.73 -1.84 16.59
N PRO A 185 9.02 -2.53 17.51
CA PRO A 185 8.99 -2.33 18.98
C PRO A 185 10.05 -3.11 19.78
N TRP A 186 10.79 -4.02 19.19
CA TRP A 186 11.70 -4.91 19.91
C TRP A 186 12.96 -4.23 20.42
N ASN A 187 13.33 -3.12 19.81
CA ASN A 187 14.31 -2.21 20.33
C ASN A 187 13.64 -0.85 20.60
N GLN A 188 13.50 -0.48 21.87
CA GLN A 188 12.82 0.77 22.27
C GLN A 188 13.43 2.06 21.68
N LYS A 189 14.68 1.99 21.23
CA LYS A 189 15.37 3.09 20.52
C LYS A 189 15.52 2.81 19.03
N GLY A 190 14.87 1.76 18.55
CA GLY A 190 14.95 1.32 17.17
C GLY A 190 14.18 2.20 16.20
N VAL A 191 14.47 1.99 14.94
CA VAL A 191 13.81 2.62 13.81
C VAL A 191 12.42 2.01 13.65
N VAL A 192 11.41 2.83 13.45
CA VAL A 192 10.07 2.33 13.07
C VAL A 192 10.07 2.02 11.57
N LEU A 193 9.75 0.79 11.20
CA LEU A 193 9.48 0.39 9.83
C LEU A 193 7.97 0.33 9.62
N ALA A 194 7.44 1.14 8.71
CA ALA A 194 6.02 1.21 8.40
C ALA A 194 5.77 1.09 6.90
N SER A 195 4.75 0.33 6.53
CA SER A 195 4.25 0.29 5.15
C SER A 195 3.03 1.20 5.02
N ILE A 196 2.98 2.00 3.95
CA ILE A 196 1.89 2.93 3.66
C ILE A 196 1.21 2.48 2.37
N LEU A 197 -0.02 1.98 2.49
CA LEU A 197 -0.78 1.43 1.37
C LEU A 197 -2.00 2.30 1.05
N ALA A 198 -2.11 2.71 -0.21
CA ALA A 198 -3.21 3.57 -0.66
C ALA A 198 -4.56 2.83 -0.80
N GLU A 199 -4.56 1.50 -0.96
CA GLU A 199 -5.73 0.77 -1.47
C GLU A 199 -6.21 -0.41 -0.61
N ARG A 200 -5.60 -0.70 0.54
CA ARG A 200 -6.01 -1.85 1.36
C ARG A 200 -6.77 -1.41 2.60
N PHE A 201 -8.08 -1.56 2.56
CA PHE A 201 -9.01 -1.08 3.58
C PHE A 201 -9.78 -2.21 4.31
N SER A 202 -9.38 -3.46 4.17
CA SER A 202 -10.22 -4.61 4.42
C SER A 202 -10.62 -4.88 5.88
N ALA A 203 -9.84 -4.44 6.87
CA ALA A 203 -10.07 -4.88 8.25
C ALA A 203 -11.26 -4.19 8.93
N ILE A 204 -11.41 -2.87 8.78
CA ILE A 204 -12.39 -2.08 9.56
C ILE A 204 -13.84 -2.38 9.20
N VAL A 205 -14.13 -2.57 7.92
CA VAL A 205 -15.51 -2.83 7.49
C VAL A 205 -15.90 -4.25 7.79
N SER A 206 -14.96 -5.19 7.72
CA SER A 206 -15.20 -6.55 8.19
C SER A 206 -15.55 -6.55 9.67
N ILE A 207 -14.88 -5.76 10.50
CA ILE A 207 -15.17 -5.61 11.91
C ILE A 207 -16.52 -4.91 12.13
N ALA A 208 -16.81 -3.84 11.39
CA ALA A 208 -18.09 -3.15 11.49
C ALA A 208 -19.28 -3.97 10.98
N LYS A 209 -19.06 -4.87 10.01
CA LYS A 209 -20.06 -5.80 9.47
C LYS A 209 -20.18 -7.10 10.25
N GLN A 210 -19.14 -7.50 10.95
CA GLN A 210 -19.17 -8.66 11.83
C GLN A 210 -19.85 -8.28 13.14
N ASP A 211 -20.49 -9.26 13.75
CA ASP A 211 -20.98 -9.09 15.10
C ASP A 211 -19.80 -8.86 16.05
N LEU A 212 -19.62 -7.62 16.47
CA LEU A 212 -18.57 -7.22 17.42
C LEU A 212 -18.71 -7.92 18.79
N ARG A 213 -19.85 -8.56 19.06
CA ARG A 213 -20.05 -9.46 20.21
C ARG A 213 -19.35 -10.79 20.02
N SER A 214 -19.01 -11.16 18.77
CA SER A 214 -18.30 -12.40 18.51
C SER A 214 -16.86 -12.33 19.00
N GLU A 215 -16.35 -13.42 19.53
CA GLU A 215 -14.96 -13.54 19.95
C GLU A 215 -14.00 -13.22 18.79
N LYS A 216 -14.33 -13.67 17.60
CA LYS A 216 -13.54 -13.42 16.37
C LYS A 216 -13.43 -11.92 16.05
N GLY A 217 -14.52 -11.16 16.17
CA GLY A 217 -14.48 -9.70 15.94
C GLY A 217 -13.63 -8.97 16.98
N ARG A 218 -13.73 -9.40 18.27
CA ARG A 218 -12.95 -8.81 19.35
C ARG A 218 -11.46 -9.10 19.25
N GLN A 219 -11.08 -10.28 18.79
CA GLN A 219 -9.68 -10.67 18.60
C GLN A 219 -8.95 -9.85 17.52
N GLN A 220 -9.66 -9.16 16.63
CA GLN A 220 -9.05 -8.33 15.59
C GLN A 220 -8.70 -6.91 16.06
N ILE A 221 -9.17 -6.49 17.22
CA ILE A 221 -8.94 -5.14 17.76
C ILE A 221 -7.83 -5.19 18.79
N LEU A 222 -6.88 -4.25 18.72
CA LEU A 222 -5.89 -4.05 19.75
C LEU A 222 -6.53 -3.35 20.96
N LEU A 223 -6.74 -4.08 22.04
CA LEU A 223 -7.24 -3.52 23.30
C LEU A 223 -6.23 -2.57 23.96
N SER A 224 -4.93 -2.81 23.75
CA SER A 224 -3.84 -1.92 24.16
C SER A 224 -3.94 -0.51 23.54
N ASP A 225 -4.64 -0.35 22.43
CA ASP A 225 -4.95 0.98 21.85
C ASP A 225 -6.13 1.69 22.57
N GLY A 226 -6.47 1.29 23.78
CA GLY A 226 -7.47 1.97 24.63
C GLY A 226 -8.91 1.75 24.21
N PHE A 227 -9.21 0.66 23.52
CA PHE A 227 -10.57 0.26 23.21
C PHE A 227 -11.12 -0.70 24.28
N SER A 228 -12.37 -0.52 24.71
CA SER A 228 -13.01 -1.37 25.71
C SER A 228 -14.15 -2.20 25.11
N GLU A 229 -14.38 -3.40 25.69
CA GLU A 229 -15.49 -4.27 25.29
C GLU A 229 -16.85 -3.58 25.45
N GLU A 230 -17.03 -2.77 26.47
CA GLU A 230 -18.27 -2.03 26.72
C GLU A 230 -18.60 -1.08 25.55
N ARG A 231 -17.60 -0.41 24.98
CA ARG A 231 -17.80 0.45 23.83
C ARG A 231 -18.14 -0.33 22.55
N MET A 232 -17.65 -1.57 22.42
CA MET A 232 -18.01 -2.43 21.30
C MET A 232 -19.47 -2.84 21.29
N MET A 233 -20.06 -3.07 22.47
CA MET A 233 -21.44 -3.49 22.58
C MET A 233 -22.44 -2.50 21.97
N ASN A 234 -22.11 -1.21 22.01
CA ASN A 234 -22.97 -0.15 21.45
C ASN A 234 -23.00 -0.14 19.91
N LEU A 235 -22.11 -0.88 19.23
CA LEU A 235 -22.04 -0.95 17.78
C LEU A 235 -22.66 -2.22 17.18
N ALA A 236 -23.08 -3.15 18.03
CA ALA A 236 -23.50 -4.49 17.61
C ALA A 236 -24.74 -4.52 16.68
N ASP A 237 -25.56 -3.49 16.72
CA ASP A 237 -26.84 -3.44 15.98
C ASP A 237 -26.71 -2.72 14.60
N LEU A 238 -25.49 -2.33 14.19
CA LEU A 238 -25.27 -1.53 12.98
C LEU A 238 -25.03 -2.34 11.70
N ASN A 239 -24.99 -3.67 11.79
CA ASN A 239 -24.63 -4.55 10.69
C ASN A 239 -25.54 -4.44 9.47
N GLU A 240 -26.86 -4.31 9.65
CA GLU A 240 -27.82 -4.26 8.55
C GLU A 240 -27.67 -3.00 7.70
N SER A 241 -27.45 -1.85 8.33
CA SER A 241 -27.29 -0.56 7.64
C SER A 241 -25.99 -0.48 6.81
N LEU A 242 -24.99 -1.28 7.14
CA LEU A 242 -23.69 -1.29 6.46
C LEU A 242 -23.53 -2.41 5.43
N ALA A 243 -24.49 -3.31 5.29
CA ALA A 243 -24.39 -4.51 4.45
C ALA A 243 -23.99 -4.24 3.00
N GLY A 244 -24.42 -3.12 2.42
CA GLY A 244 -24.10 -2.72 1.03
C GLY A 244 -22.94 -1.73 0.88
N VAL A 245 -22.28 -1.35 1.97
CA VAL A 245 -21.25 -0.31 1.97
C VAL A 245 -19.88 -0.94 1.77
N GLY A 246 -19.11 -0.43 0.80
CA GLY A 246 -17.71 -0.82 0.60
C GLY A 246 -16.77 -0.13 1.58
N ASP A 247 -15.64 -0.78 1.86
CA ASP A 247 -14.66 -0.39 2.87
C ASP A 247 -14.17 1.06 2.73
N LEU A 248 -13.72 1.42 1.54
CA LEU A 248 -13.22 2.78 1.29
C LEU A 248 -14.27 3.85 1.57
N ARG A 249 -15.53 3.61 1.16
CA ARG A 249 -16.62 4.55 1.37
C ARG A 249 -16.96 4.69 2.84
N PHE A 250 -17.00 3.58 3.55
CA PHE A 250 -17.26 3.55 5.00
C PHE A 250 -16.19 4.35 5.76
N ILE A 251 -14.91 4.02 5.56
CA ILE A 251 -13.81 4.70 6.25
C ILE A 251 -13.78 6.18 5.89
N ASN A 252 -14.09 6.51 4.63
CA ASN A 252 -14.16 7.89 4.18
C ASN A 252 -15.21 8.73 4.93
N GLY A 253 -16.33 8.12 5.30
CA GLY A 253 -17.38 8.79 6.08
C GLY A 253 -17.11 8.84 7.59
N VAL A 254 -16.44 7.83 8.12
CA VAL A 254 -16.19 7.71 9.56
C VAL A 254 -14.94 8.49 9.99
N LEU A 255 -13.88 8.46 9.19
CA LEU A 255 -12.59 9.05 9.54
C LEU A 255 -12.59 10.56 9.29
N GLY A 256 -12.43 11.32 10.36
CA GLY A 256 -12.31 12.78 10.30
C GLY A 256 -10.93 13.25 9.83
N ASN A 257 -10.78 14.57 9.75
CA ASN A 257 -9.49 15.17 9.45
C ASN A 257 -8.55 15.02 10.65
N TYR A 258 -7.29 14.82 10.38
CA TYR A 258 -6.25 14.67 11.40
C TYR A 258 -6.62 13.62 12.45
N SER A 259 -7.05 12.47 11.94
CA SER A 259 -7.52 11.36 12.77
C SER A 259 -7.02 10.03 12.22
N ARG A 260 -6.98 9.05 13.08
CA ARG A 260 -6.73 7.65 12.77
C ARG A 260 -7.84 6.76 13.32
N THR A 261 -7.94 5.56 12.77
CA THR A 261 -8.70 4.50 13.42
C THR A 261 -7.90 3.92 14.59
N ILE A 262 -8.56 3.14 15.44
CA ILE A 262 -7.85 2.21 16.31
C ILE A 262 -7.01 1.24 15.47
N ALA A 263 -6.05 0.60 16.09
CA ALA A 263 -5.25 -0.43 15.44
C ALA A 263 -5.96 -1.79 15.42
N PHE A 264 -5.73 -2.53 14.35
CA PHE A 264 -6.27 -3.85 14.09
C PHE A 264 -5.16 -4.85 13.86
N ARG A 265 -5.37 -6.10 14.25
CA ARG A 265 -4.58 -7.22 13.80
C ARG A 265 -4.89 -7.50 12.33
N LEU A 266 -3.90 -7.35 11.47
CA LEU A 266 -4.00 -7.63 10.04
C LEU A 266 -3.60 -9.08 9.73
N SER A 267 -2.93 -9.74 10.66
CA SER A 267 -2.48 -11.11 10.53
C SER A 267 -3.55 -12.06 11.02
N GLU A 268 -4.32 -12.65 10.10
CA GLU A 268 -5.24 -13.73 10.42
C GLU A 268 -4.54 -15.08 10.29
N LYS A 269 -4.30 -15.76 11.42
CA LYS A 269 -3.68 -17.09 11.46
C LYS A 269 -4.39 -18.12 10.59
N GLU A 270 -5.71 -18.02 10.47
CA GLU A 270 -6.56 -18.97 9.76
C GLU A 270 -6.52 -18.83 8.23
N ASN A 271 -6.00 -17.73 7.69
CA ASN A 271 -6.04 -17.44 6.26
C ASN A 271 -4.70 -17.63 5.55
N ARG A 272 -3.68 -18.21 6.20
CA ARG A 272 -2.33 -18.34 5.67
C ARG A 272 -2.05 -19.75 5.22
N ILE A 273 -1.33 -19.84 4.12
CA ILE A 273 -0.98 -21.11 3.50
C ILE A 273 0.13 -21.81 4.29
N GLU A 274 1.03 -21.04 4.92
CA GLU A 274 2.16 -21.56 5.71
C GLU A 274 2.41 -20.69 6.94
N PRO A 275 3.00 -21.24 8.02
CA PRO A 275 3.48 -20.44 9.13
C PRO A 275 4.58 -19.50 8.62
N SER A 276 4.25 -18.27 8.45
CA SER A 276 5.18 -17.24 8.00
C SER A 276 5.75 -16.49 9.19
N ILE A 277 6.72 -15.65 8.94
CA ILE A 277 7.34 -14.84 9.96
C ILE A 277 6.35 -13.87 10.63
N GLU A 278 5.29 -13.49 9.96
CA GLU A 278 4.21 -12.68 10.52
C GLU A 278 3.48 -13.35 11.69
N VAL A 279 3.35 -14.68 11.64
CA VAL A 279 2.73 -15.45 12.74
C VAL A 279 3.57 -15.32 14.01
N GLN A 280 4.87 -15.19 13.85
CA GLN A 280 5.81 -15.07 14.97
C GLN A 280 5.92 -13.63 15.46
N GLN A 281 5.78 -12.64 14.57
CA GLN A 281 5.99 -11.23 14.89
C GLN A 281 4.71 -10.42 15.00
N GLY A 282 3.61 -10.91 14.42
CA GLY A 282 2.38 -10.18 14.29
C GLY A 282 2.44 -9.10 13.20
N LEU A 283 1.27 -8.69 12.76
CA LEU A 283 1.09 -7.57 11.84
C LEU A 283 -0.15 -6.81 12.27
N ILE A 284 0.03 -5.54 12.56
CA ILE A 284 -1.05 -4.63 12.92
C ILE A 284 -1.17 -3.50 11.90
N GLY A 285 -2.27 -2.79 11.91
CA GLY A 285 -2.46 -1.64 11.07
C GLY A 285 -3.57 -0.72 11.53
N PHE A 286 -3.56 0.48 11.01
CA PHE A 286 -4.60 1.47 11.19
C PHE A 286 -4.77 2.31 9.94
N HIS A 287 -5.91 2.99 9.81
CA HIS A 287 -6.14 3.95 8.74
C HIS A 287 -6.01 5.37 9.29
N TYR A 288 -5.51 6.29 8.47
CA TYR A 288 -5.40 7.69 8.86
C TYR A 288 -5.77 8.65 7.72
N ARG A 289 -6.14 9.86 8.10
CA ARG A 289 -6.37 10.98 7.20
C ARG A 289 -5.69 12.23 7.76
N SER A 290 -4.80 12.83 6.96
CA SER A 290 -4.00 13.99 7.37
C SER A 290 -4.75 15.32 7.23
N ALA A 291 -5.58 15.51 6.19
CA ALA A 291 -6.25 16.77 5.90
C ALA A 291 -7.64 16.55 5.29
N ARG A 292 -8.44 17.63 5.24
CA ARG A 292 -9.75 17.61 4.59
C ARG A 292 -9.59 17.33 3.09
N GLY A 293 -10.33 16.32 2.61
CA GLY A 293 -10.22 15.86 1.22
C GLY A 293 -8.96 15.06 0.92
N GLY A 294 -8.07 14.85 1.91
CA GLY A 294 -6.91 13.98 1.78
C GLY A 294 -7.31 12.51 1.61
N GLN A 295 -6.52 11.77 0.87
CA GLN A 295 -6.71 10.33 0.70
C GLN A 295 -6.52 9.63 2.05
N ILE A 296 -7.32 8.59 2.26
CA ILE A 296 -7.15 7.68 3.38
C ILE A 296 -6.06 6.69 3.02
N LYS A 297 -5.16 6.45 3.97
CA LYS A 297 -4.07 5.50 3.82
C LYS A 297 -4.14 4.47 4.93
N MET A 298 -3.71 3.26 4.64
CA MET A 298 -3.51 2.22 5.62
C MET A 298 -2.02 2.15 5.98
N VAL A 299 -1.75 2.10 7.26
CA VAL A 299 -0.41 1.84 7.80
C VAL A 299 -0.35 0.38 8.20
N GLN A 300 0.74 -0.30 7.88
CA GLN A 300 1.09 -1.60 8.43
C GLN A 300 2.33 -1.47 9.30
N LEU A 301 2.31 -2.12 10.45
CA LEU A 301 3.41 -2.18 11.42
C LEU A 301 3.62 -3.62 11.84
N ALA A 302 4.88 -4.02 11.97
CA ALA A 302 5.21 -5.33 12.53
C ALA A 302 5.09 -5.30 14.05
N GLY A 303 4.65 -6.40 14.63
CA GLY A 303 4.38 -6.55 16.05
C GLY A 303 2.92 -6.91 16.30
N ASP A 304 2.59 -7.19 17.56
CA ASP A 304 1.25 -7.52 18.01
C ASP A 304 0.94 -6.73 19.29
N GLU A 305 -0.25 -6.90 19.82
CA GLU A 305 -0.53 -6.53 21.21
C GLU A 305 0.40 -7.40 22.11
N PRO A 306 1.14 -6.99 23.00
CA PRO A 306 1.33 -5.73 23.68
C PRO A 306 2.45 -4.82 23.14
N ASP A 307 2.95 -5.05 21.95
CA ASP A 307 4.09 -4.30 21.40
C ASP A 307 3.76 -2.82 21.16
N TRP A 308 2.48 -2.53 20.87
CA TRP A 308 2.01 -1.22 20.47
C TRP A 308 0.97 -0.64 21.44
N GLU A 309 1.33 0.46 22.07
CA GLU A 309 0.42 1.27 22.87
C GLU A 309 -0.11 2.47 22.07
N THR A 310 -1.22 3.06 22.53
CA THR A 310 -1.85 4.24 21.92
C THR A 310 -0.86 5.37 21.64
N THR A 311 0.04 5.65 22.57
CA THR A 311 1.03 6.72 22.45
C THR A 311 2.02 6.47 21.32
N GLY A 312 2.47 5.24 21.12
CA GLY A 312 3.34 4.85 20.02
C GLY A 312 2.65 4.96 18.67
N LEU A 313 1.40 4.49 18.59
CA LEU A 313 0.58 4.59 17.38
C LEU A 313 0.26 6.04 17.01
N ASP A 314 -0.06 6.88 18.00
CA ASP A 314 -0.31 8.31 17.80
C ASP A 314 0.94 9.04 17.32
N LEU A 315 2.12 8.68 17.85
CA LEU A 315 3.39 9.23 17.39
C LEU A 315 3.67 8.89 15.92
N VAL A 316 3.48 7.63 15.53
CA VAL A 316 3.63 7.22 14.12
C VAL A 316 2.64 7.97 13.24
N ALA A 317 1.36 8.02 13.63
CA ALA A 317 0.33 8.72 12.87
C ALA A 317 0.64 10.22 12.73
N ALA A 318 1.06 10.89 13.82
CA ALA A 318 1.43 12.31 13.79
C ALA A 318 2.60 12.59 12.83
N ARG A 319 3.64 11.75 12.86
CA ARG A 319 4.77 11.85 11.92
C ARG A 319 4.33 11.70 10.48
N LEU A 320 3.51 10.70 10.17
CA LEU A 320 2.97 10.48 8.83
C LEU A 320 2.11 11.64 8.34
N MET A 321 1.26 12.18 9.20
CA MET A 321 0.40 13.32 8.84
C MET A 321 1.20 14.56 8.50
N VAL A 322 2.31 14.81 9.18
CA VAL A 322 3.21 15.92 8.84
C VAL A 322 3.88 15.69 7.49
N LEU A 323 4.36 14.49 7.23
CA LEU A 323 4.98 14.14 5.94
C LEU A 323 3.98 14.28 4.78
N ASP A 324 2.72 13.92 5.00
CA ASP A 324 1.64 14.12 4.02
C ASP A 324 1.34 15.61 3.77
N MET A 325 1.32 16.40 4.83
CA MET A 325 1.04 17.84 4.73
C MET A 325 2.17 18.60 4.00
N GLN A 326 3.40 18.13 4.12
CA GLN A 326 4.54 18.66 3.36
C GLN A 326 4.47 18.26 1.86
N SER A 327 3.79 17.17 1.53
CA SER A 327 3.50 16.82 0.15
C SER A 327 2.28 17.60 -0.32
N LYS A 328 2.43 18.60 -1.18
CA LYS A 328 1.32 19.43 -1.68
C LYS A 328 0.18 18.63 -2.32
N ALA A 329 0.43 17.40 -2.72
CA ALA A 329 -0.55 16.51 -3.34
C ALA A 329 -1.41 15.72 -2.34
N ASN A 330 -1.06 15.68 -1.05
CA ASN A 330 -1.71 14.88 0.01
C ASN A 330 -1.93 13.38 -0.35
N ALA A 331 -1.29 12.91 -1.42
CA ALA A 331 -1.51 11.56 -1.94
C ALA A 331 -0.61 10.52 -1.24
N MET A 332 0.57 10.92 -0.81
CA MET A 332 1.54 10.07 -0.12
C MET A 332 2.53 10.90 0.70
N PRO A 333 3.22 10.30 1.68
CA PRO A 333 4.27 10.96 2.44
C PRO A 333 5.36 11.53 1.53
N LEU A 334 5.89 12.69 1.89
CA LEU A 334 6.84 13.44 1.07
C LEU A 334 8.04 12.64 0.58
N PRO A 335 8.75 11.82 1.41
CA PRO A 335 9.91 11.10 0.91
C PRO A 335 9.57 10.07 -0.17
N GLN A 336 8.41 9.41 -0.06
CA GLN A 336 7.93 8.49 -1.10
C GLN A 336 7.52 9.24 -2.37
N LEU A 337 6.87 10.41 -2.25
CA LEU A 337 6.54 11.25 -3.40
C LEU A 337 7.79 11.63 -4.20
N LEU A 338 8.87 12.01 -3.53
CA LEU A 338 10.15 12.34 -4.19
C LEU A 338 10.76 11.11 -4.89
N GLY A 339 10.66 9.93 -4.29
CA GLY A 339 11.05 8.66 -4.91
C GLY A 339 10.24 8.38 -6.18
N TYR A 340 8.92 8.53 -6.13
CA TYR A 340 8.06 8.36 -7.32
C TYR A 340 8.37 9.32 -8.46
N GLN A 341 8.77 10.55 -8.15
CA GLN A 341 9.22 11.50 -9.18
C GLN A 341 10.46 11.00 -9.92
N GLN A 342 11.43 10.41 -9.21
CA GLN A 342 12.59 9.78 -9.81
C GLN A 342 12.22 8.55 -10.65
N LEU A 343 11.29 7.72 -10.18
CA LEU A 343 10.78 6.55 -10.91
C LEU A 343 9.98 6.91 -12.18
N GLY A 344 9.65 8.17 -12.38
CA GLY A 344 9.01 8.68 -13.61
C GLY A 344 9.81 8.43 -14.89
N VAL A 345 11.09 8.12 -14.81
CA VAL A 345 11.94 7.81 -15.97
C VAL A 345 11.78 6.38 -16.50
N LEU A 346 11.27 5.44 -15.69
CA LEU A 346 11.18 4.01 -16.03
C LEU A 346 10.50 3.73 -17.37
N PRO A 347 9.36 4.33 -17.75
CA PRO A 347 8.72 4.05 -19.02
C PRO A 347 9.61 4.44 -20.23
N LYS A 348 10.43 5.49 -20.10
CA LYS A 348 11.38 5.88 -21.13
C LYS A 348 12.53 4.89 -21.22
N PHE A 349 13.01 4.42 -20.07
CA PHE A 349 14.07 3.40 -19.98
C PHE A 349 13.64 2.07 -20.59
N THR A 350 12.42 1.61 -20.30
CA THR A 350 11.88 0.37 -20.87
C THR A 350 11.83 0.45 -22.40
N LYS A 351 11.39 1.59 -22.96
CA LYS A 351 11.41 1.82 -24.42
C LYS A 351 12.82 1.82 -24.99
N PHE A 352 13.75 2.50 -24.34
CA PHE A 352 15.15 2.52 -24.75
C PHE A 352 15.75 1.11 -24.73
N TYR A 353 15.51 0.34 -23.66
CA TYR A 353 15.98 -1.04 -23.54
C TYR A 353 15.44 -1.92 -24.67
N ARG A 354 14.14 -1.81 -24.98
CA ARG A 354 13.54 -2.48 -26.14
C ARG A 354 14.25 -2.16 -27.44
N GLN A 355 14.53 -0.88 -27.69
CA GLN A 355 15.25 -0.45 -28.91
C GLN A 355 16.66 -1.01 -28.96
N SER A 356 17.37 -1.03 -27.83
CA SER A 356 18.71 -1.60 -27.72
C SER A 356 18.72 -3.09 -27.97
N LEU A 357 17.74 -3.84 -27.43
CA LEU A 357 17.56 -5.26 -27.71
C LEU A 357 17.31 -5.51 -29.21
N HIS A 358 16.44 -4.72 -29.84
CA HIS A 358 16.19 -4.81 -31.28
C HIS A 358 17.48 -4.58 -32.07
N GLY A 359 18.28 -3.57 -31.71
CA GLY A 359 19.58 -3.29 -32.36
C GLY A 359 20.56 -4.43 -32.20
N ALA A 360 20.68 -4.97 -30.99
CA ALA A 360 21.58 -6.09 -30.71
C ALA A 360 21.20 -7.37 -31.48
N LEU A 361 19.88 -7.66 -31.56
CA LEU A 361 19.39 -8.83 -32.26
C LEU A 361 19.47 -8.71 -33.80
N LYS A 362 19.25 -7.51 -34.33
CA LYS A 362 19.40 -7.25 -35.79
C LYS A 362 20.82 -7.54 -36.29
N ASN A 363 21.82 -7.35 -35.44
CA ASN A 363 23.22 -7.65 -35.74
C ASN A 363 23.58 -9.13 -35.69
N ASN A 364 22.64 -10.01 -35.27
CA ASN A 364 22.82 -11.46 -35.11
C ASN A 364 22.01 -12.29 -36.12
N ASP A 365 21.73 -11.77 -37.32
CA ASP A 365 21.02 -12.45 -38.43
C ASP A 365 19.65 -13.06 -38.06
N ILE A 366 18.95 -12.47 -37.09
CA ILE A 366 17.59 -12.90 -36.72
C ILE A 366 16.61 -12.49 -37.82
N GLU A 367 15.71 -13.40 -38.19
CA GLU A 367 14.68 -13.15 -39.19
C GLU A 367 13.89 -11.86 -38.87
N THR A 368 13.72 -11.02 -39.85
CA THR A 368 13.03 -9.72 -39.74
C THR A 368 11.61 -9.82 -39.18
N ARG A 369 10.97 -10.99 -39.31
CA ARG A 369 9.64 -11.24 -38.71
C ARG A 369 9.59 -11.07 -37.19
N TRP A 370 10.69 -11.34 -36.49
CA TRP A 370 10.79 -11.12 -35.04
C TRP A 370 10.98 -9.65 -34.66
N LEU A 371 11.47 -8.86 -35.62
CA LEU A 371 11.73 -7.45 -35.46
C LEU A 371 10.61 -6.56 -36.03
N SER A 372 9.81 -7.12 -36.96
CA SER A 372 8.63 -6.47 -37.55
C SER A 372 7.39 -6.73 -36.71
N GLY A 373 6.52 -5.77 -36.56
CA GLY A 373 5.21 -5.96 -35.94
C GLY A 373 4.96 -5.18 -34.67
N LEU A 374 5.98 -4.56 -34.09
CA LEU A 374 5.80 -3.74 -32.89
C LEU A 374 5.48 -2.27 -33.20
N ASP A 375 5.96 -1.75 -34.32
CA ASP A 375 5.69 -0.35 -34.72
C ASP A 375 4.36 -0.19 -35.47
N GLU A 376 3.88 -1.24 -36.14
CA GLU A 376 2.59 -1.22 -36.87
C GLU A 376 1.37 -1.35 -35.94
N GLU A 377 1.47 -2.12 -34.87
CA GLU A 377 0.38 -2.21 -33.87
C GLU A 377 0.21 -0.91 -33.08
N LEU A 378 1.27 -0.16 -32.84
CA LEU A 378 1.23 1.14 -32.16
C LEU A 378 0.67 2.27 -33.05
N ASN A 379 0.82 2.16 -34.36
CA ASN A 379 0.29 3.14 -35.31
C ASN A 379 -1.17 2.87 -35.74
N ASN A 380 -1.66 1.63 -35.54
CA ASN A 380 -3.02 1.22 -35.87
C ASN A 380 -3.97 1.15 -34.65
N GLY A 381 -3.48 1.45 -33.49
CA GLY A 381 -4.23 1.41 -32.26
C GLY A 381 -4.80 2.76 -31.86
N ILE A 382 -6.00 3.05 -32.37
CA ILE A 382 -7.04 3.94 -31.81
C ILE A 382 -6.75 5.42 -31.94
#